data_f7bd889f34023fb100fc4736f2aa8da0
#
_entry.id   f7bd889f34023fb100fc4736f2aa8da0
#
_cell.length_a   1.000
_cell.length_b   1.000
_cell.length_c   1.000
_cell.angle_alpha   90.00
_cell.angle_beta   90.00
_cell.angle_gamma   90.00
#
_symmetry.space_group_name_H-M   'P 1'
#
loop_
_entity.id
_entity.type
_entity.pdbx_description
1 polymer ?
#
loop_
_entity_poly.entity_id
_entity_poly.type
_entity_poly.pdbx_seq_one_letter_code
_entity_poly.pdbx_strand_id
1 'polypeptide(L)'
;MNNNERLINNVKEWIDADNQIKMLRKEIKSRNEKKKELSSELVLLMKENNIDNLDIGDNGQLIRSTRKTKQAISKKLLISTLLTFFKDDKDLVTKLGTFILDSRKTKITENIRRKITN
;
A
#
# COMPACT_ATOMS: atom_id res chain seq x y z
N MET A 1 -42.18 3.56 6.31
CA MET A 1 -41.09 4.53 6.09
C MET A 1 -41.10 4.97 4.63
N ASN A 2 -41.14 6.26 4.36
CA ASN A 2 -41.11 6.75 2.97
C ASN A 2 -39.66 6.77 2.43
N ASN A 3 -39.55 7.01 1.12
CA ASN A 3 -38.25 6.99 0.47
C ASN A 3 -37.30 8.06 0.99
N ASN A 4 -37.81 9.23 1.37
CA ASN A 4 -36.98 10.32 1.91
C ASN A 4 -36.41 9.97 3.29
N GLU A 5 -37.20 9.35 4.15
CA GLU A 5 -36.74 8.90 5.46
C GLU A 5 -35.67 7.81 5.34
N ARG A 6 -35.87 6.87 4.41
CA ARG A 6 -34.87 5.82 4.12
C ARG A 6 -33.57 6.41 3.63
N LEU A 7 -33.66 7.40 2.74
CA LEU A 7 -32.46 8.07 2.21
C LEU A 7 -31.69 8.79 3.30
N ILE A 8 -32.39 9.53 4.15
CA ILE A 8 -31.77 10.26 5.28
C ILE A 8 -31.11 9.30 6.26
N ASN A 9 -31.80 8.22 6.61
CA ASN A 9 -31.23 7.22 7.52
C ASN A 9 -30.00 6.54 6.94
N ASN A 10 -30.03 6.18 5.66
CA ASN A 10 -28.89 5.57 4.99
C ASN A 10 -27.69 6.52 4.93
N VAL A 11 -27.93 7.80 4.69
CA VAL A 11 -26.88 8.81 4.68
C VAL A 11 -26.22 8.94 6.05
N LYS A 12 -27.03 8.99 7.11
CA LYS A 12 -26.52 9.06 8.50
C LYS A 12 -25.67 7.85 8.85
N GLU A 13 -26.14 6.65 8.54
CA GLU A 13 -25.40 5.41 8.79
C GLU A 13 -24.11 5.37 7.99
N TRP A 14 -24.15 5.80 6.74
CA TRP A 14 -22.97 5.88 5.89
C TRP A 14 -21.91 6.82 6.48
N ILE A 15 -22.35 8.00 6.94
CA ILE A 15 -21.43 8.99 7.54
C ILE A 15 -20.82 8.46 8.83
N ASP A 16 -21.61 7.80 9.67
CA ASP A 16 -21.11 7.20 10.91
C ASP A 16 -20.07 6.13 10.62
N ALA A 17 -20.34 5.25 9.66
CA ALA A 17 -19.40 4.22 9.25
C ALA A 17 -18.10 4.85 8.69
N ASP A 18 -18.23 5.88 7.88
CA ASP A 18 -17.08 6.59 7.31
C ASP A 18 -16.19 7.21 8.40
N ASN A 19 -16.80 7.85 9.39
CA ASN A 19 -16.09 8.44 10.51
C ASN A 19 -15.38 7.38 11.35
N GLN A 20 -16.05 6.26 11.63
CA GLN A 20 -15.47 5.16 12.40
C GLN A 20 -14.28 4.54 11.69
N ILE A 21 -14.40 4.33 10.39
CA ILE A 21 -13.32 3.79 9.57
C ILE A 21 -12.09 4.72 9.60
N LYS A 22 -12.30 6.03 9.50
CA LYS A 22 -11.20 7.01 9.56
C LYS A 22 -10.47 6.97 10.90
N MET A 23 -11.21 6.87 12.00
CA MET A 23 -10.62 6.74 13.33
C MET A 23 -9.80 5.46 13.47
N LEU A 24 -10.36 4.34 13.03
CA LEU A 24 -9.69 3.04 13.09
C LEU A 24 -8.43 3.01 12.22
N ARG A 25 -8.47 3.60 11.05
CA ARG A 25 -7.29 3.71 10.17
C ARG A 25 -6.18 4.51 10.82
N LYS A 26 -6.52 5.60 11.50
CA LYS A 26 -5.56 6.42 12.23
C LYS A 26 -4.91 5.63 13.37
N GLU A 27 -5.69 4.87 14.13
CA GLU A 27 -5.17 4.00 15.17
C GLU A 27 -4.28 2.90 14.60
N ILE A 28 -4.71 2.25 13.53
CA ILE A 28 -3.92 1.20 12.86
C ILE A 28 -2.60 1.76 12.39
N LYS A 29 -2.59 2.94 11.78
CA LYS A 29 -1.35 3.59 11.34
C LYS A 29 -0.38 3.79 12.48
N SER A 30 -0.86 4.32 13.61
CA SER A 30 -0.04 4.55 14.80
C SER A 30 0.53 3.23 15.35
N ARG A 31 -0.30 2.20 15.42
CA ARG A 31 0.11 0.88 15.90
C ARG A 31 1.11 0.22 14.96
N ASN A 32 0.93 0.37 13.66
CA ASN A 32 1.85 -0.15 12.65
C ASN A 32 3.23 0.52 12.74
N GLU A 33 3.27 1.82 12.99
CA GLU A 33 4.51 2.55 13.19
C GLU A 33 5.27 2.02 14.40
N LYS A 34 4.57 1.81 15.51
CA LYS A 34 5.15 1.23 16.73
C LYS A 34 5.66 -0.19 16.48
N LYS A 35 4.87 -1.02 15.81
CA LYS A 35 5.25 -2.39 15.47
C LYS A 35 6.50 -2.41 14.57
N LYS A 36 6.59 -1.47 13.64
CA LYS A 36 7.75 -1.34 12.75
C LYS A 36 9.02 -1.00 13.52
N GLU A 37 8.93 -0.06 14.46
CA GLU A 37 10.07 0.29 15.32
C GLU A 37 10.53 -0.90 16.17
N LEU A 38 9.59 -1.59 16.80
CA LEU A 38 9.87 -2.77 17.59
C LEU A 38 10.45 -3.91 16.75
N SER A 39 9.95 -4.09 15.53
CA SER A 39 10.47 -5.11 14.61
C SER A 39 11.92 -4.84 14.23
N SER A 40 12.28 -3.57 13.99
CA SER A 40 13.65 -3.18 13.68
C SER A 40 14.60 -3.47 14.85
N GLU A 41 14.17 -3.15 16.06
CA GLU A 41 14.93 -3.47 17.28
C GLU A 41 15.10 -4.98 17.47
N LEU A 42 14.01 -5.74 17.27
CA LEU A 42 14.05 -7.21 17.40
C LEU A 42 15.02 -7.83 16.40
N VAL A 43 15.01 -7.36 15.16
CA VAL A 43 15.94 -7.86 14.13
C VAL A 43 17.39 -7.65 14.59
N LEU A 44 17.72 -6.46 15.09
CA LEU A 44 19.05 -6.17 15.57
C LEU A 44 19.45 -7.06 16.76
N LEU A 45 18.57 -7.19 17.76
CA LEU A 45 18.82 -8.02 18.92
C LEU A 45 18.98 -9.49 18.58
N MET A 46 18.13 -9.99 17.67
CA MET A 46 18.23 -11.38 17.21
C MET A 46 19.54 -11.64 16.45
N LYS A 47 19.96 -10.69 15.61
CA LYS A 47 21.25 -10.80 14.92
C LYS A 47 22.43 -10.81 15.90
N GLU A 48 22.42 -9.90 16.87
CA GLU A 48 23.48 -9.80 17.89
C GLU A 48 23.62 -11.07 18.71
N ASN A 49 22.51 -11.76 18.97
CA ASN A 49 22.47 -12.99 19.76
C ASN A 49 22.45 -14.26 18.92
N ASN A 50 22.60 -14.15 17.58
CA ASN A 50 22.58 -15.27 16.65
C ASN A 50 21.30 -16.12 16.76
N ILE A 51 20.15 -15.45 16.95
CA ILE A 51 18.84 -16.09 17.05
C ILE A 51 18.10 -15.92 15.72
N ASP A 52 17.70 -17.03 15.11
CA ASP A 52 16.88 -17.01 13.90
C ASP A 52 15.40 -17.25 14.19
N ASN A 53 15.13 -17.89 15.31
CA ASN A 53 13.78 -18.32 15.69
C ASN A 53 13.63 -18.18 17.21
N LEU A 54 12.56 -17.53 17.62
CA LEU A 54 12.27 -17.30 19.04
C LEU A 54 10.90 -17.86 19.38
N ASP A 55 10.88 -18.85 20.26
CA ASP A 55 9.65 -19.45 20.77
C ASP A 55 9.06 -18.55 21.86
N ILE A 56 7.80 -18.13 21.67
CA ILE A 56 7.08 -17.26 22.62
C ILE A 56 5.88 -17.95 23.24
N GLY A 57 5.95 -19.29 23.35
CA GLY A 57 4.94 -20.10 24.01
C GLY A 57 3.63 -20.18 23.22
N ASP A 58 2.52 -19.92 23.90
CA ASP A 58 1.19 -19.98 23.29
C ASP A 58 0.98 -18.98 22.16
N ASN A 59 1.80 -17.93 22.09
CA ASN A 59 1.73 -16.93 21.02
C ASN A 59 2.48 -17.34 19.74
N GLY A 60 3.07 -18.55 19.74
CA GLY A 60 3.76 -19.08 18.57
C GLY A 60 5.26 -18.79 18.57
N GLN A 61 5.78 -18.45 17.42
CA GLN A 61 7.21 -18.22 17.23
C GLN A 61 7.44 -16.94 16.43
N LEU A 62 8.54 -16.25 16.75
CA LEU A 62 9.04 -15.15 15.96
C LEU A 62 10.22 -15.64 15.14
N ILE A 63 10.12 -15.50 13.81
CA ILE A 63 11.15 -15.97 12.88
C ILE A 63 11.77 -14.74 12.20
N ARG A 64 13.09 -14.66 12.26
CA ARG A 64 13.84 -13.65 11.53
C ARG A 64 14.01 -14.14 10.08
N SER A 65 13.24 -13.55 9.17
CA SER A 65 13.30 -13.93 7.76
C SER A 65 13.86 -12.79 6.92
N THR A 66 14.57 -13.19 5.86
CA THR A 66 15.06 -12.26 4.85
C THR A 66 14.28 -12.49 3.57
N ARG A 67 13.65 -11.44 3.08
CA ARG A 67 12.86 -11.52 1.85
C ARG A 67 13.44 -10.54 0.83
N LYS A 68 13.77 -11.06 -0.34
CA LYS A 68 14.21 -10.23 -1.46
C LYS A 68 13.03 -10.04 -2.40
N THR A 69 12.65 -8.78 -2.60
CA THR A 69 11.60 -8.44 -3.55
C THR A 69 12.17 -7.49 -4.60
N LYS A 70 11.74 -7.69 -5.84
CA LYS A 70 12.13 -6.80 -6.92
C LYS A 70 11.28 -5.53 -6.87
N GLN A 71 11.91 -4.41 -7.22
CA GLN A 71 11.24 -3.14 -7.33
C GLN A 71 10.09 -3.20 -8.33
N ALA A 72 8.97 -2.55 -8.01
CA ALA A 72 7.86 -2.41 -8.94
C ALA A 72 8.30 -1.59 -10.16
N ILE A 73 7.76 -1.93 -11.34
CA ILE A 73 8.06 -1.21 -12.57
C ILE A 73 7.26 0.09 -12.60
N SER A 74 7.96 1.21 -12.39
CA SER A 74 7.40 2.55 -12.54
C SER A 74 7.72 3.08 -13.95
N LYS A 75 7.02 4.15 -14.36
CA LYS A 75 7.31 4.83 -15.62
C LYS A 75 8.78 5.25 -15.71
N LYS A 76 9.30 5.83 -14.63
CA LYS A 76 10.69 6.29 -14.56
C LYS A 76 11.67 5.13 -14.72
N LEU A 77 11.44 4.02 -14.03
CA LEU A 77 12.29 2.83 -14.13
C LEU A 77 12.25 2.25 -15.55
N LEU A 78 11.05 2.14 -16.14
CA LEU A 78 10.88 1.62 -17.49
C LEU A 78 11.69 2.43 -18.50
N ILE A 79 11.52 3.76 -18.50
CA ILE A 79 12.21 4.64 -19.45
C ILE A 79 13.72 4.60 -19.25
N SER A 80 14.21 4.70 -18.01
CA SER A 80 15.64 4.67 -17.72
C SER A 80 16.29 3.34 -18.12
N THR A 81 15.58 2.23 -17.88
CA THR A 81 16.06 0.90 -18.24
C THR A 81 16.11 0.71 -19.75
N LEU A 82 15.07 1.17 -20.48
CA LEU A 82 15.03 1.12 -21.94
C LEU A 82 16.14 1.98 -22.56
N LEU A 83 16.42 3.16 -22.01
CA LEU A 83 17.52 4.01 -22.46
C LEU A 83 18.86 3.28 -22.37
N THR A 84 19.10 2.60 -21.27
CA THR A 84 20.32 1.80 -21.08
C THR A 84 20.41 0.68 -22.10
N PHE A 85 19.31 -0.04 -22.32
CA PHE A 85 19.28 -1.18 -23.26
C PHE A 85 19.51 -0.73 -24.71
N PHE A 86 18.89 0.37 -25.13
CA PHE A 86 18.97 0.89 -26.49
C PHE A 86 20.06 1.94 -26.69
N LYS A 87 21.04 2.00 -25.80
CA LYS A 87 22.23 2.87 -25.89
C LYS A 87 21.89 4.35 -26.11
N ASP A 88 20.95 4.85 -25.33
CA ASP A 88 20.52 6.26 -25.33
C ASP A 88 19.81 6.73 -26.62
N ASP A 89 19.21 5.82 -27.39
CA ASP A 89 18.33 6.17 -28.49
C ASP A 89 16.98 6.71 -27.94
N LYS A 90 16.93 8.00 -27.68
CA LYS A 90 15.81 8.67 -27.02
C LYS A 90 14.51 8.56 -27.80
N ASP A 91 14.55 8.66 -29.13
CA ASP A 91 13.36 8.61 -29.98
C ASP A 91 12.70 7.23 -29.91
N LEU A 92 13.51 6.18 -30.07
CA LEU A 92 13.03 4.81 -29.99
C LEU A 92 12.45 4.50 -28.61
N VAL A 93 13.17 4.90 -27.54
CA VAL A 93 12.73 4.66 -26.16
C VAL A 93 11.43 5.38 -25.85
N THR A 94 11.28 6.62 -26.28
CA THR A 94 10.06 7.40 -26.08
C THR A 94 8.85 6.71 -26.76
N LYS A 95 9.02 6.28 -28.00
CA LYS A 95 7.96 5.57 -28.75
C LYS A 95 7.61 4.26 -28.09
N LEU A 96 8.60 3.46 -27.72
CA LEU A 96 8.40 2.15 -27.12
C LEU A 96 7.78 2.28 -25.72
N GLY A 97 8.28 3.21 -24.92
CA GLY A 97 7.74 3.46 -23.57
C GLY A 97 6.28 3.91 -23.61
N THR A 98 5.96 4.84 -24.51
CA THR A 98 4.57 5.31 -24.70
C THR A 98 3.67 4.16 -25.14
N PHE A 99 4.13 3.35 -26.09
CA PHE A 99 3.36 2.19 -26.56
C PHE A 99 3.05 1.22 -25.42
N ILE A 100 4.05 0.89 -24.60
CA ILE A 100 3.86 -0.03 -23.45
C ILE A 100 2.88 0.55 -22.44
N LEU A 101 3.03 1.83 -22.09
CA LEU A 101 2.18 2.49 -21.11
C LEU A 101 0.74 2.63 -21.60
N ASP A 102 0.55 2.95 -22.88
CA ASP A 102 -0.78 3.10 -23.49
C ASP A 102 -1.47 1.77 -23.70
N SER A 103 -0.73 0.66 -23.69
CA SER A 103 -1.30 -0.68 -23.84
C SER A 103 -1.99 -1.18 -22.57
N ARG A 104 -1.85 -0.46 -21.45
CA ARG A 104 -2.52 -0.85 -20.20
C ARG A 104 -4.02 -0.66 -20.33
N LYS A 105 -4.78 -1.67 -19.90
CA LYS A 105 -6.23 -1.60 -19.90
C LYS A 105 -6.73 -0.61 -18.86
N THR A 106 -7.75 0.16 -19.23
CA THR A 106 -8.42 1.07 -18.30
C THR A 106 -9.49 0.32 -17.54
N LYS A 107 -9.48 0.47 -16.22
CA LYS A 107 -10.52 -0.06 -15.33
C LYS A 107 -11.38 1.10 -14.85
N ILE A 108 -12.70 0.99 -15.04
CA ILE A 108 -13.64 2.00 -14.57
C ILE A 108 -14.27 1.50 -13.30
N THR A 109 -14.19 2.29 -12.23
CA THR A 109 -14.79 1.99 -10.93
C THR A 109 -15.62 3.19 -10.49
N GLU A 110 -16.86 2.93 -10.09
CA GLU A 110 -17.73 3.95 -9.55
C GLU A 110 -17.88 3.76 -8.05
N ASN A 111 -17.79 4.85 -7.30
CA ASN A 111 -17.92 4.80 -5.86
C ASN A 111 -18.50 6.12 -5.34
N ILE A 112 -18.82 6.13 -4.06
CA ILE A 112 -19.31 7.33 -3.39
C ILE A 112 -18.17 7.94 -2.58
N ARG A 113 -17.94 9.24 -2.79
CA ARG A 113 -16.92 10.00 -2.10
C ARG A 113 -17.57 11.11 -1.27
N ARG A 114 -17.11 11.28 -0.04
CA ARG A 114 -17.52 12.38 0.81
C ARG A 114 -16.59 13.57 0.63
N LYS A 115 -17.17 14.75 0.33
CA LYS A 115 -16.41 16.00 0.29
C LYS A 115 -16.77 16.81 1.53
N ILE A 116 -15.75 17.22 2.28
CA ILE A 116 -15.89 18.09 3.44
C ILE A 116 -15.64 19.53 3.00
N THR A 117 -16.63 20.40 3.23
CA THR A 117 -16.49 21.84 2.96
C THR A 117 -16.13 22.56 4.24
N ASN A 118 -15.08 23.38 4.17
CA ASN A 118 -14.64 24.23 5.28
C ASN A 118 -15.17 25.64 5.11
#